data_c2483bbc465ce6431fac5cf36eae6115
#
_entry.id   c2483bbc465ce6431fac5cf36eae6115
#
_cell.length_a   1.000
_cell.length_b   1.000
_cell.length_c   1.000
_cell.angle_alpha   90.00
_cell.angle_beta   90.00
_cell.angle_gamma   90.00
#
_symmetry.space_group_name_H-M   'P 1'
#
loop_
_entity.id
_entity.type
_entity.pdbx_description
1 polymer ?
#
loop_
_entity_poly.entity_id
_entity_poly.type
_entity_poly.pdbx_seq_one_letter_code
_entity_poly.pdbx_strand_id
1 'polypeptide(L)'
;MSKIAAEVVHGIIGFTNKSLVKNLIIITLSILLVLVQVFFPYQYYSSAQRSSDTSFQVGIHYVYEQDELNQIFDQVAYLHDSGFRVMRITMECNPDIPNDYQNQKLDTLYFATDYFGLAVALVIKNLDPVDKIDYYLNRWGSHLTYIQVMNEPESSSTWSAGAIFTDDEIISNFNRIYSAVVAHSLNVKLYTNFGIGYVIRSNVPIELSQELDFVGFDVFMDSFLVLSPHLVKNLHDITNRDVIITELGMSTSNDQAQSDYLIRGLNLYKNMGLKGCWLVYWNSEFDDYGIRGRLADTAVREWIANNAV
;
A
#
# COMPACT_ATOMS: atom_id res chain seq x y z
N MET A 1 67.37 14.64 -11.67
CA MET A 1 66.01 14.52 -12.20
C MET A 1 65.41 15.88 -12.40
N SER A 2 65.05 16.17 -13.64
CA SER A 2 64.93 17.52 -14.17
C SER A 2 63.68 18.27 -13.72
N LYS A 3 63.82 19.58 -13.67
CA LYS A 3 62.74 20.58 -13.43
C LYS A 3 61.47 20.30 -14.23
N ILE A 4 61.61 19.65 -15.38
CA ILE A 4 60.50 19.28 -16.28
C ILE A 4 59.61 18.17 -15.67
N ALA A 5 60.17 17.23 -14.92
CA ALA A 5 59.33 16.17 -14.28
C ALA A 5 58.49 16.72 -13.12
N ALA A 6 58.99 17.75 -12.39
CA ALA A 6 58.23 18.41 -11.32
C ALA A 6 57.09 19.29 -11.88
N GLU A 7 57.29 19.95 -13.03
CA GLU A 7 56.25 20.76 -13.69
C GLU A 7 55.17 19.93 -14.33
N VAL A 8 55.51 18.74 -14.89
CA VAL A 8 54.49 17.82 -15.43
C VAL A 8 53.64 17.22 -14.32
N VAL A 9 54.23 16.86 -13.19
CA VAL A 9 53.50 16.35 -12.02
C VAL A 9 52.60 17.44 -11.40
N HIS A 10 53.09 18.70 -11.35
CA HIS A 10 52.29 19.83 -10.87
C HIS A 10 51.17 20.19 -11.86
N GLY A 11 51.39 20.03 -13.16
CA GLY A 11 50.38 20.23 -14.23
C GLY A 11 49.28 19.19 -14.14
N ILE A 12 49.63 17.89 -13.91
CA ILE A 12 48.64 16.81 -13.77
C ILE A 12 47.81 16.96 -12.46
N ILE A 13 48.43 17.38 -11.37
CA ILE A 13 47.72 17.63 -10.10
C ILE A 13 46.86 18.88 -10.17
N GLY A 14 47.25 19.89 -10.96
CA GLY A 14 46.48 21.13 -11.16
C GLY A 14 45.25 20.96 -12.05
N PHE A 15 45.17 19.91 -12.88
CA PHE A 15 44.07 19.62 -13.79
C PHE A 15 43.00 18.68 -13.20
N THR A 16 43.16 18.22 -11.98
CA THR A 16 42.03 17.59 -11.31
C THR A 16 41.00 18.67 -11.00
N ASN A 17 40.02 18.76 -11.92
CA ASN A 17 38.89 19.66 -11.79
C ASN A 17 38.24 19.35 -10.42
N LYS A 18 38.48 20.22 -9.42
CA LYS A 18 38.02 20.02 -8.03
C LYS A 18 36.52 19.72 -7.99
N SER A 19 35.77 20.23 -8.99
CA SER A 19 34.37 19.95 -9.20
C SER A 19 34.11 18.49 -9.61
N LEU A 20 34.96 17.94 -10.52
CA LEU A 20 34.82 16.57 -10.98
C LEU A 20 35.09 15.56 -9.85
N VAL A 21 36.15 15.78 -9.08
CA VAL A 21 36.50 14.95 -7.92
C VAL A 21 35.41 15.02 -6.85
N LYS A 22 34.90 16.24 -6.56
CA LYS A 22 33.78 16.44 -5.63
C LYS A 22 32.53 15.72 -6.09
N ASN A 23 32.17 15.82 -7.37
CA ASN A 23 30.99 15.14 -7.92
C ASN A 23 31.18 13.61 -7.91
N LEU A 24 32.39 13.11 -8.22
CA LEU A 24 32.67 11.67 -8.15
C LEU A 24 32.55 11.13 -6.72
N ILE A 25 33.07 11.87 -5.73
CA ILE A 25 32.93 11.52 -4.31
C ILE A 25 31.45 11.52 -3.90
N ILE A 26 30.67 12.51 -4.29
CA ILE A 26 29.24 12.60 -3.98
C ILE A 26 28.50 11.42 -4.59
N ILE A 27 28.76 11.10 -5.87
CA ILE A 27 28.14 9.95 -6.56
C ILE A 27 28.53 8.64 -5.87
N THR A 28 29.81 8.45 -5.56
CA THR A 28 30.29 7.23 -4.88
C THR A 28 29.69 7.08 -3.49
N LEU A 29 29.62 8.15 -2.70
CA LEU A 29 28.99 8.16 -1.39
C LEU A 29 27.49 7.91 -1.48
N SER A 30 26.80 8.47 -2.48
CA SER A 30 25.39 8.24 -2.71
C SER A 30 25.13 6.78 -3.10
N ILE A 31 25.93 6.19 -3.97
CA ILE A 31 25.87 4.76 -4.31
C ILE A 31 26.13 3.88 -3.09
N LEU A 32 27.16 4.22 -2.30
CA LEU A 32 27.50 3.46 -1.09
C LEU A 32 26.37 3.57 -0.05
N LEU A 33 25.79 4.75 0.10
CA LEU A 33 24.63 4.98 0.98
C LEU A 33 23.42 4.15 0.56
N VAL A 34 23.12 4.12 -0.74
CA VAL A 34 22.05 3.28 -1.30
C VAL A 34 22.34 1.80 -1.10
N LEU A 35 23.57 1.35 -1.33
CA LEU A 35 23.97 -0.04 -1.12
C LEU A 35 23.88 -0.45 0.37
N VAL A 36 24.33 0.40 1.28
CA VAL A 36 24.21 0.15 2.72
C VAL A 36 22.74 0.11 3.13
N GLN A 37 21.91 1.02 2.62
CA GLN A 37 20.49 1.06 2.93
C GLN A 37 19.70 -0.12 2.33
N VAL A 38 20.12 -0.67 1.18
CA VAL A 38 19.46 -1.81 0.54
C VAL A 38 19.88 -3.14 1.18
N PHE A 39 21.16 -3.31 1.58
CA PHE A 39 21.66 -4.61 2.06
C PHE A 39 21.51 -4.82 3.57
N PHE A 40 21.63 -3.77 4.40
CA PHE A 40 21.57 -3.92 5.86
C PHE A 40 20.16 -4.16 6.44
N PRO A 41 19.06 -3.54 5.95
CA PRO A 41 17.74 -3.76 6.54
C PRO A 41 17.21 -5.17 6.35
N TYR A 42 17.59 -5.84 5.26
CA TYR A 42 17.10 -7.19 4.95
C TYR A 42 17.47 -8.22 6.03
N GLN A 43 18.66 -8.13 6.61
CA GLN A 43 19.08 -9.05 7.66
C GLN A 43 18.42 -8.75 9.01
N TYR A 44 18.12 -7.49 9.28
CA TYR A 44 17.57 -7.06 10.57
C TYR A 44 16.07 -7.39 10.69
N TYR A 45 15.29 -7.15 9.63
CA TYR A 45 13.85 -7.42 9.63
C TYR A 45 13.55 -8.92 9.75
N SER A 46 14.35 -9.76 9.09
CA SER A 46 14.20 -11.22 9.15
C SER A 46 14.46 -11.82 10.55
N SER A 47 15.16 -11.12 11.41
CA SER A 47 15.45 -11.60 12.79
C SER A 47 14.44 -11.11 13.82
N ALA A 48 13.80 -9.95 13.62
CA ALA A 48 12.92 -9.32 14.61
C ALA A 48 11.47 -9.86 14.56
N GLN A 49 11.00 -10.33 13.40
CA GLN A 49 9.61 -10.78 13.23
C GLN A 49 9.40 -12.30 13.14
N ARG A 50 10.41 -13.12 13.43
CA ARG A 50 10.24 -14.59 13.51
C ARG A 50 9.55 -15.04 14.80
N SER A 51 8.47 -14.38 15.20
CA SER A 51 7.59 -14.91 16.25
C SER A 51 6.31 -15.46 15.62
N SER A 52 6.26 -16.78 15.59
CA SER A 52 5.09 -17.66 15.58
C SER A 52 3.78 -17.14 14.95
N ASP A 53 3.40 -17.82 13.88
CA ASP A 53 2.00 -18.10 13.52
C ASP A 53 1.11 -16.96 13.04
N THR A 54 1.58 -16.22 12.03
CA THR A 54 0.66 -15.46 11.19
C THR A 54 0.94 -15.77 9.73
N SER A 55 0.01 -16.50 9.10
CA SER A 55 0.03 -16.71 7.65
C SER A 55 0.13 -15.38 6.91
N PHE A 56 1.06 -15.30 5.95
CA PHE A 56 1.18 -14.12 5.08
C PHE A 56 -0.09 -13.98 4.24
N GLN A 57 -0.86 -12.92 4.47
CA GLN A 57 -2.14 -12.70 3.79
C GLN A 57 -1.95 -11.92 2.50
N VAL A 58 -2.50 -12.44 1.42
CA VAL A 58 -2.61 -11.70 0.16
C VAL A 58 -4.03 -11.14 0.04
N GLY A 59 -4.11 -9.84 -0.14
CA GLY A 59 -5.35 -9.14 -0.39
C GLY A 59 -5.38 -8.50 -1.77
N ILE A 60 -6.52 -7.96 -2.14
CA ILE A 60 -6.71 -7.27 -3.42
C ILE A 60 -7.82 -6.23 -3.32
N HIS A 61 -7.64 -5.09 -3.99
CA HIS A 61 -8.68 -4.09 -4.11
C HIS A 61 -9.63 -4.46 -5.25
N TYR A 62 -10.90 -4.64 -4.92
CA TYR A 62 -11.96 -4.96 -5.85
C TYR A 62 -12.86 -3.74 -6.10
N VAL A 63 -12.90 -3.29 -7.34
CA VAL A 63 -13.75 -2.18 -7.79
C VAL A 63 -15.12 -2.75 -8.21
N TYR A 64 -15.93 -3.12 -7.21
CA TYR A 64 -17.23 -3.78 -7.41
C TYR A 64 -18.24 -2.94 -8.19
N GLU A 65 -18.04 -1.63 -8.23
CA GLU A 65 -18.89 -0.69 -8.97
C GLU A 65 -18.88 -0.95 -10.48
N GLN A 66 -17.78 -1.49 -10.99
CA GLN A 66 -17.59 -1.79 -12.42
C GLN A 66 -18.29 -3.08 -12.88
N ASP A 67 -18.59 -4.00 -11.95
CA ASP A 67 -19.26 -5.24 -12.27
C ASP A 67 -20.79 -5.12 -12.14
N GLU A 68 -21.53 -5.88 -12.96
CA GLU A 68 -22.96 -6.01 -12.81
C GLU A 68 -23.33 -6.82 -11.56
N LEU A 69 -24.52 -6.59 -11.01
CA LEU A 69 -24.99 -7.21 -9.77
C LEU A 69 -24.84 -8.75 -9.77
N ASN A 70 -25.17 -9.39 -10.89
CA ASN A 70 -25.07 -10.83 -11.05
C ASN A 70 -23.64 -11.36 -11.18
N GLN A 71 -22.65 -10.51 -11.43
CA GLN A 71 -21.25 -10.87 -11.57
C GLN A 71 -20.50 -10.82 -10.22
N ILE A 72 -20.95 -9.97 -9.29
CA ILE A 72 -20.25 -9.72 -8.02
C ILE A 72 -20.03 -11.03 -7.25
N PHE A 73 -21.06 -11.86 -7.13
CA PHE A 73 -20.94 -13.13 -6.39
C PHE A 73 -19.89 -14.05 -7.02
N ASP A 74 -19.89 -14.19 -8.34
CA ASP A 74 -18.92 -15.02 -9.07
C ASP A 74 -17.49 -14.47 -8.96
N GLN A 75 -17.32 -13.15 -8.94
CA GLN A 75 -16.01 -12.52 -8.74
C GLN A 75 -15.48 -12.75 -7.32
N VAL A 76 -16.32 -12.63 -6.31
CA VAL A 76 -15.94 -12.91 -4.91
C VAL A 76 -15.55 -14.39 -4.75
N ALA A 77 -16.34 -15.31 -5.33
CA ALA A 77 -16.02 -16.73 -5.37
C ALA A 77 -14.66 -17.00 -6.03
N TYR A 78 -14.43 -16.38 -7.19
CA TYR A 78 -13.17 -16.52 -7.91
C TYR A 78 -11.96 -16.04 -7.09
N LEU A 79 -12.07 -14.90 -6.42
CA LEU A 79 -11.00 -14.36 -5.57
C LEU A 79 -10.72 -15.27 -4.37
N HIS A 80 -11.77 -15.78 -3.72
CA HIS A 80 -11.63 -16.77 -2.64
C HIS A 80 -10.91 -18.04 -3.12
N ASP A 81 -11.36 -18.64 -4.22
CA ASP A 81 -10.79 -19.87 -4.78
C ASP A 81 -9.36 -19.67 -5.29
N SER A 82 -9.03 -18.45 -5.68
CA SER A 82 -7.66 -18.04 -6.02
C SER A 82 -6.74 -17.87 -4.80
N GLY A 83 -7.28 -17.99 -3.60
CA GLY A 83 -6.52 -17.95 -2.34
C GLY A 83 -6.33 -16.58 -1.74
N PHE A 84 -6.95 -15.53 -2.29
CA PHE A 84 -6.99 -14.23 -1.61
C PHE A 84 -7.70 -14.36 -0.26
N ARG A 85 -7.27 -13.59 0.73
CA ARG A 85 -7.84 -13.62 2.09
C ARG A 85 -8.46 -12.30 2.51
N VAL A 86 -8.09 -11.20 1.86
CA VAL A 86 -8.60 -9.86 2.13
C VAL A 86 -9.10 -9.25 0.83
N MET A 87 -10.33 -8.76 0.85
CA MET A 87 -10.90 -7.93 -0.20
C MET A 87 -10.96 -6.49 0.31
N ARG A 88 -10.24 -5.61 -0.34
CA ARG A 88 -10.27 -4.17 -0.06
C ARG A 88 -11.28 -3.52 -1.00
N ILE A 89 -12.14 -2.67 -0.49
CA ILE A 89 -13.18 -1.97 -1.26
C ILE A 89 -13.26 -0.52 -0.82
N THR A 90 -13.76 0.33 -1.72
CA THR A 90 -14.02 1.73 -1.41
C THR A 90 -15.45 1.90 -0.88
N MET A 91 -15.64 2.89 0.01
CA MET A 91 -16.95 3.26 0.52
C MET A 91 -17.76 4.01 -0.55
N GLU A 92 -18.49 3.28 -1.36
CA GLU A 92 -19.43 3.85 -2.34
C GLU A 92 -20.86 3.37 -2.02
N CYS A 93 -21.66 4.27 -1.42
CA CYS A 93 -23.06 4.02 -1.10
C CYS A 93 -23.91 5.29 -1.35
N ASN A 94 -25.21 5.10 -1.49
CA ASN A 94 -26.16 6.19 -1.59
C ASN A 94 -27.09 6.19 -0.37
N PRO A 95 -26.87 7.08 0.62
CA PRO A 95 -27.71 7.15 1.82
C PRO A 95 -29.11 7.68 1.53
N ASP A 96 -29.31 8.50 0.48
CA ASP A 96 -30.57 9.13 0.16
C ASP A 96 -31.58 8.16 -0.46
N ILE A 97 -31.11 7.09 -1.10
CA ILE A 97 -31.92 6.09 -1.80
C ILE A 97 -31.54 4.68 -1.28
N PRO A 98 -32.15 4.19 -0.18
CA PRO A 98 -31.75 2.91 0.44
C PRO A 98 -31.78 1.69 -0.48
N ASN A 99 -32.64 1.69 -1.50
CA ASN A 99 -32.75 0.62 -2.51
C ASN A 99 -32.02 0.95 -3.82
N ASP A 100 -31.10 1.90 -3.80
CA ASP A 100 -30.26 2.23 -4.93
C ASP A 100 -29.48 1.00 -5.43
N TYR A 101 -29.23 0.97 -6.73
CA TYR A 101 -28.51 -0.15 -7.36
C TYR A 101 -27.11 -0.37 -6.77
N GLN A 102 -26.45 0.71 -6.38
CA GLN A 102 -25.14 0.66 -5.72
C GLN A 102 -25.23 -0.01 -4.34
N ASN A 103 -26.26 0.32 -3.55
CA ASN A 103 -26.51 -0.32 -2.28
C ASN A 103 -26.83 -1.82 -2.42
N GLN A 104 -27.54 -2.21 -3.50
CA GLN A 104 -27.80 -3.62 -3.82
C GLN A 104 -26.52 -4.38 -4.18
N LYS A 105 -25.57 -3.73 -4.89
CA LYS A 105 -24.24 -4.31 -5.14
C LYS A 105 -23.50 -4.57 -3.85
N LEU A 106 -23.52 -3.64 -2.90
CA LEU A 106 -22.91 -3.83 -1.57
C LEU A 106 -23.59 -4.97 -0.79
N ASP A 107 -24.92 -5.04 -0.78
CA ASP A 107 -25.64 -6.15 -0.12
C ASP A 107 -25.20 -7.51 -0.70
N THR A 108 -25.06 -7.61 -2.04
CA THR A 108 -24.60 -8.82 -2.71
C THR A 108 -23.14 -9.13 -2.38
N LEU A 109 -22.27 -8.12 -2.37
CA LEU A 109 -20.87 -8.26 -2.07
C LEU A 109 -20.66 -8.78 -0.64
N TYR A 110 -21.31 -8.18 0.36
CA TYR A 110 -21.19 -8.61 1.74
C TYR A 110 -21.78 -10.00 1.98
N PHE A 111 -22.89 -10.32 1.33
CA PHE A 111 -23.42 -11.68 1.36
C PHE A 111 -22.41 -12.69 0.81
N ALA A 112 -21.75 -12.37 -0.31
CA ALA A 112 -20.76 -13.25 -0.91
C ALA A 112 -19.49 -13.36 -0.05
N THR A 113 -18.97 -12.24 0.49
CA THR A 113 -17.78 -12.28 1.36
C THR A 113 -18.00 -13.07 2.64
N ASP A 114 -19.17 -12.95 3.26
CA ASP A 114 -19.54 -13.76 4.42
C ASP A 114 -19.65 -15.24 4.06
N TYR A 115 -20.29 -15.56 2.92
CA TYR A 115 -20.47 -16.92 2.45
C TYR A 115 -19.13 -17.65 2.22
N PHE A 116 -18.16 -16.94 1.63
CA PHE A 116 -16.83 -17.50 1.34
C PHE A 116 -15.81 -17.28 2.47
N GLY A 117 -16.12 -16.48 3.48
CA GLY A 117 -15.22 -16.19 4.61
C GLY A 117 -14.05 -15.25 4.24
N LEU A 118 -14.25 -14.35 3.29
CA LEU A 118 -13.26 -13.32 2.95
C LEU A 118 -13.33 -12.16 3.94
N ALA A 119 -12.19 -11.74 4.46
CA ALA A 119 -12.07 -10.51 5.24
C ALA A 119 -12.28 -9.28 4.35
N VAL A 120 -13.06 -8.31 4.81
CA VAL A 120 -13.29 -7.07 4.08
C VAL A 120 -12.57 -5.91 4.74
N ALA A 121 -11.81 -5.17 3.92
CA ALA A 121 -11.16 -3.92 4.29
C ALA A 121 -11.85 -2.75 3.58
N LEU A 122 -12.59 -1.94 4.34
CA LEU A 122 -13.26 -0.75 3.83
C LEU A 122 -12.30 0.43 3.76
N VAL A 123 -12.28 1.15 2.66
CA VAL A 123 -11.56 2.43 2.50
C VAL A 123 -12.55 3.59 2.63
N ILE A 124 -12.32 4.46 3.59
CA ILE A 124 -13.05 5.74 3.73
C ILE A 124 -12.18 6.83 3.08
N LYS A 125 -12.76 7.59 2.16
CA LYS A 125 -12.05 8.67 1.46
C LYS A 125 -11.84 9.87 2.39
N ASN A 126 -10.81 10.66 2.09
CA ASN A 126 -10.39 11.80 2.91
C ASN A 126 -11.49 12.85 3.15
N LEU A 127 -12.41 13.00 2.21
CA LEU A 127 -13.50 13.98 2.27
C LEU A 127 -14.89 13.35 2.43
N ASP A 128 -14.99 12.04 2.71
CA ASP A 128 -16.30 11.43 2.93
C ASP A 128 -17.02 12.10 4.13
N PRO A 129 -18.29 12.48 3.97
CA PRO A 129 -19.04 13.13 5.03
C PRO A 129 -19.44 12.11 6.12
N VAL A 130 -19.58 12.59 7.36
CA VAL A 130 -19.87 11.74 8.53
C VAL A 130 -21.20 11.00 8.39
N ASP A 131 -22.23 11.63 7.87
CA ASP A 131 -23.55 11.02 7.66
C ASP A 131 -23.50 9.84 6.68
N LYS A 132 -22.66 9.93 5.63
CA LYS A 132 -22.41 8.82 4.71
C LYS A 132 -21.67 7.67 5.43
N ILE A 133 -20.66 8.00 6.25
CA ILE A 133 -19.93 7.02 7.08
C ILE A 133 -20.90 6.32 8.04
N ASP A 134 -21.70 7.07 8.76
CA ASP A 134 -22.69 6.54 9.71
C ASP A 134 -23.72 5.65 9.02
N TYR A 135 -24.24 6.06 7.87
CA TYR A 135 -25.16 5.24 7.08
C TYR A 135 -24.53 3.90 6.70
N TYR A 136 -23.28 3.95 6.18
CA TYR A 136 -22.57 2.76 5.76
C TYR A 136 -22.30 1.80 6.91
N LEU A 137 -21.76 2.31 8.02
CA LEU A 137 -21.38 1.49 9.16
C LEU A 137 -22.60 0.91 9.90
N ASN A 138 -23.71 1.63 9.95
CA ASN A 138 -24.97 1.10 10.48
C ASN A 138 -25.51 -0.07 9.64
N ARG A 139 -25.33 -0.04 8.33
CA ARG A 139 -25.86 -1.07 7.43
C ARG A 139 -24.93 -2.27 7.25
N TRP A 140 -23.64 -2.03 7.07
CA TRP A 140 -22.67 -3.07 6.70
C TRP A 140 -21.47 -3.20 7.66
N GLY A 141 -21.41 -2.40 8.69
CA GLY A 141 -20.25 -2.38 9.60
C GLY A 141 -19.94 -3.73 10.26
N SER A 142 -20.95 -4.56 10.51
CA SER A 142 -20.76 -5.90 11.10
C SER A 142 -20.04 -6.89 10.19
N HIS A 143 -19.94 -6.63 8.89
CA HIS A 143 -19.25 -7.48 7.91
C HIS A 143 -17.78 -7.10 7.74
N LEU A 144 -17.33 -6.00 8.35
CA LEU A 144 -15.98 -5.48 8.17
C LEU A 144 -14.99 -6.16 9.11
N THR A 145 -13.79 -6.41 8.60
CA THR A 145 -12.63 -6.85 9.39
C THR A 145 -11.65 -5.70 9.60
N TYR A 146 -11.51 -4.84 8.61
CA TYR A 146 -10.60 -3.70 8.62
C TYR A 146 -11.30 -2.44 8.13
N ILE A 147 -10.95 -1.30 8.69
CA ILE A 147 -11.35 0.02 8.19
C ILE A 147 -10.10 0.87 7.97
N GLN A 148 -9.92 1.33 6.76
CA GLN A 148 -8.93 2.32 6.41
C GLN A 148 -9.50 3.72 6.62
N VAL A 149 -8.93 4.40 7.59
CA VAL A 149 -9.28 5.79 7.91
C VAL A 149 -8.43 6.70 7.04
N MET A 150 -9.01 7.26 6.00
CA MET A 150 -8.36 8.01 4.92
C MET A 150 -7.48 7.14 4.01
N ASN A 151 -7.26 7.60 2.77
CA ASN A 151 -6.37 6.97 1.81
C ASN A 151 -5.31 7.96 1.35
N GLU A 152 -4.03 7.59 1.49
CA GLU A 152 -2.89 8.44 1.10
C GLU A 152 -3.16 9.92 1.43
N PRO A 153 -3.31 10.27 2.72
CA PRO A 153 -3.79 11.61 3.11
C PRO A 153 -2.92 12.76 2.60
N GLU A 154 -1.67 12.47 2.25
CA GLU A 154 -0.72 13.41 1.65
C GLU A 154 -0.88 13.59 0.14
N SER A 155 -1.62 12.71 -0.49
CA SER A 155 -1.76 12.72 -1.95
C SER A 155 -2.87 13.67 -2.39
N SER A 156 -2.62 14.45 -3.44
CA SER A 156 -3.65 15.21 -4.17
C SER A 156 -4.47 14.36 -5.13
N SER A 157 -4.67 13.09 -4.79
CA SER A 157 -5.40 12.11 -5.60
C SER A 157 -6.90 12.44 -5.70
N THR A 158 -7.62 11.63 -6.48
CA THR A 158 -9.09 11.67 -6.55
C THR A 158 -9.75 11.45 -5.18
N TRP A 159 -9.08 10.76 -4.25
CA TRP A 159 -9.51 10.54 -2.86
C TRP A 159 -9.61 11.82 -2.05
N SER A 160 -8.79 12.83 -2.41
CA SER A 160 -8.78 14.17 -1.82
C SER A 160 -9.43 15.21 -2.75
N ALA A 161 -10.14 14.79 -3.81
CA ALA A 161 -10.72 15.67 -4.84
C ALA A 161 -9.68 16.66 -5.41
N GLY A 162 -8.41 16.28 -5.51
CA GLY A 162 -7.31 17.12 -5.96
C GLY A 162 -6.81 18.13 -4.94
N ALA A 163 -7.33 18.14 -3.71
CA ALA A 163 -6.84 19.02 -2.65
C ALA A 163 -5.50 18.53 -2.10
N ILE A 164 -4.61 19.48 -1.79
CA ILE A 164 -3.38 19.23 -1.03
C ILE A 164 -3.61 19.75 0.37
N PHE A 165 -3.58 18.86 1.36
CA PHE A 165 -3.78 19.19 2.74
C PHE A 165 -2.47 19.53 3.45
N THR A 166 -2.52 20.49 4.37
CA THR A 166 -1.48 20.69 5.38
C THR A 166 -1.53 19.56 6.42
N ASP A 167 -0.45 19.38 7.18
CA ASP A 167 -0.39 18.35 8.24
C ASP A 167 -1.53 18.52 9.25
N ASP A 168 -1.86 19.77 9.66
CA ASP A 168 -2.97 20.05 10.57
C ASP A 168 -4.34 19.69 9.98
N GLU A 169 -4.54 19.93 8.68
CA GLU A 169 -5.78 19.54 8.00
C GLU A 169 -5.91 18.03 7.88
N ILE A 170 -4.81 17.31 7.63
CA ILE A 170 -4.78 15.85 7.61
C ILE A 170 -5.17 15.29 8.97
N ILE A 171 -4.54 15.78 10.04
CA ILE A 171 -4.84 15.36 11.42
C ILE A 171 -6.30 15.66 11.77
N SER A 172 -6.79 16.84 11.40
CA SER A 172 -8.18 17.22 11.63
C SER A 172 -9.18 16.32 10.89
N ASN A 173 -8.93 16.03 9.62
CA ASN A 173 -9.77 15.14 8.82
C ASN A 173 -9.72 13.70 9.35
N PHE A 174 -8.55 13.22 9.71
CA PHE A 174 -8.39 11.91 10.33
C PHE A 174 -9.22 11.81 11.60
N ASN A 175 -9.08 12.75 12.53
CA ASN A 175 -9.82 12.74 13.80
C ASN A 175 -11.34 12.79 13.59
N ARG A 176 -11.81 13.51 12.58
CA ARG A 176 -13.22 13.56 12.21
C ARG A 176 -13.75 12.19 11.76
N ILE A 177 -13.04 11.53 10.86
CA ILE A 177 -13.42 10.21 10.34
C ILE A 177 -13.25 9.15 11.43
N TYR A 178 -12.12 9.15 12.13
CA TYR A 178 -11.84 8.22 13.24
C TYR A 178 -12.94 8.28 14.31
N SER A 179 -13.33 9.49 14.72
CA SER A 179 -14.38 9.67 15.72
C SER A 179 -15.73 9.11 15.26
N ALA A 180 -16.08 9.28 13.98
CA ALA A 180 -17.28 8.69 13.42
C ALA A 180 -17.21 7.15 13.45
N VAL A 181 -16.08 6.58 13.06
CA VAL A 181 -15.91 5.11 13.04
C VAL A 181 -15.98 4.50 14.44
N VAL A 182 -15.27 5.06 15.42
CA VAL A 182 -15.24 4.49 16.78
C VAL A 182 -16.57 4.63 17.52
N ALA A 183 -17.40 5.61 17.15
CA ALA A 183 -18.74 5.77 17.71
C ALA A 183 -19.65 4.54 17.47
N HIS A 184 -19.39 3.75 16.42
CA HIS A 184 -20.14 2.53 16.12
C HIS A 184 -19.71 1.32 16.95
N SER A 185 -18.63 1.41 17.72
CA SER A 185 -18.14 0.32 18.61
C SER A 185 -17.95 -1.02 17.89
N LEU A 186 -17.50 -1.00 16.64
CA LEU A 186 -17.29 -2.18 15.81
C LEU A 186 -16.03 -2.94 16.26
N ASN A 187 -16.07 -4.27 16.16
CA ASN A 187 -14.89 -5.11 16.39
C ASN A 187 -14.06 -5.23 15.10
N VAL A 188 -13.42 -4.14 14.70
CA VAL A 188 -12.62 -4.01 13.49
C VAL A 188 -11.22 -3.53 13.81
N LYS A 189 -10.27 -3.78 12.93
CA LYS A 189 -8.92 -3.19 13.00
C LYS A 189 -8.84 -1.93 12.16
N LEU A 190 -8.29 -0.88 12.74
CA LEU A 190 -8.15 0.42 12.09
C LEU A 190 -6.74 0.61 11.53
N TYR A 191 -6.65 1.17 10.34
CA TYR A 191 -5.38 1.52 9.71
C TYR A 191 -5.54 2.75 8.80
N THR A 192 -4.43 3.32 8.40
CA THR A 192 -4.31 4.25 7.27
C THR A 192 -3.07 3.88 6.47
N ASN A 193 -2.97 4.32 5.22
CA ASN A 193 -1.81 4.07 4.38
C ASN A 193 -1.06 5.37 4.06
N PHE A 194 0.22 5.23 3.78
CA PHE A 194 1.10 6.32 3.45
C PHE A 194 1.91 5.99 2.20
N GLY A 195 2.04 6.98 1.32
CA GLY A 195 2.97 6.93 0.21
C GLY A 195 4.41 7.25 0.64
N ILE A 196 5.35 6.98 -0.27
CA ILE A 196 6.79 7.17 -0.03
C ILE A 196 7.15 8.59 0.40
N GLY A 197 6.52 9.59 -0.22
CA GLY A 197 6.84 10.99 0.03
C GLY A 197 6.62 11.43 1.47
N TYR A 198 5.64 10.84 2.11
CA TYR A 198 5.21 11.22 3.45
C TYR A 198 6.07 10.60 4.55
N VAL A 199 6.40 9.33 4.38
CA VAL A 199 7.28 8.60 5.32
C VAL A 199 8.65 9.28 5.49
N ILE A 200 9.08 10.05 4.48
CA ILE A 200 10.39 10.74 4.50
C ILE A 200 10.30 12.15 5.08
N ARG A 201 9.12 12.81 5.05
CA ARG A 201 9.02 14.26 5.23
C ARG A 201 8.18 14.74 6.41
N SER A 202 7.36 13.89 7.01
CA SER A 202 6.33 14.34 7.96
C SER A 202 6.34 13.55 9.27
N ASN A 203 5.89 14.20 10.35
CA ASN A 203 5.63 13.56 11.64
C ASN A 203 4.19 13.01 11.74
N VAL A 204 3.34 13.27 10.75
CA VAL A 204 1.93 12.85 10.75
C VAL A 204 1.75 11.34 10.93
N PRO A 205 2.58 10.45 10.30
CA PRO A 205 2.49 9.02 10.58
C PRO A 205 2.59 8.67 12.07
N ILE A 206 3.42 9.39 12.83
CA ILE A 206 3.60 9.17 14.27
C ILE A 206 2.31 9.54 15.02
N GLU A 207 1.73 10.70 14.71
CA GLU A 207 0.53 11.20 15.39
C GLU A 207 -0.69 10.31 15.09
N LEU A 208 -0.93 10.00 13.80
CA LEU A 208 -2.07 9.17 13.40
C LEU A 208 -1.95 7.72 13.90
N SER A 209 -0.74 7.18 13.97
CA SER A 209 -0.52 5.77 14.35
C SER A 209 -0.90 5.45 15.80
N GLN A 210 -1.04 6.44 16.67
CA GLN A 210 -1.41 6.21 18.08
C GLN A 210 -2.79 5.54 18.20
N GLU A 211 -3.69 5.83 17.28
CA GLU A 211 -5.07 5.35 17.26
C GLU A 211 -5.27 4.13 16.32
N LEU A 212 -4.22 3.63 15.69
CA LEU A 212 -4.30 2.59 14.67
C LEU A 212 -3.76 1.24 15.18
N ASP A 213 -4.31 0.14 14.67
CA ASP A 213 -3.81 -1.22 14.93
C ASP A 213 -2.54 -1.52 14.13
N PHE A 214 -2.46 -1.02 12.90
CA PHE A 214 -1.30 -1.13 12.02
C PHE A 214 -1.27 0.05 11.03
N VAL A 215 -0.21 0.16 10.27
CA VAL A 215 -0.06 1.16 9.21
C VAL A 215 0.13 0.51 7.86
N GLY A 216 -0.46 1.11 6.83
CA GLY A 216 -0.32 0.71 5.44
C GLY A 216 0.82 1.46 4.76
N PHE A 217 1.45 0.82 3.78
CA PHE A 217 2.44 1.44 2.91
C PHE A 217 2.18 1.04 1.46
N ASP A 218 2.21 2.03 0.56
CA ASP A 218 1.88 1.83 -0.84
C ASP A 218 3.13 1.86 -1.72
N VAL A 219 3.23 0.91 -2.64
CA VAL A 219 4.41 0.70 -3.46
C VAL A 219 4.03 0.55 -4.93
N PHE A 220 4.34 1.59 -5.68
CA PHE A 220 4.14 1.64 -7.12
C PHE A 220 5.51 1.80 -7.82
N MET A 221 5.70 1.12 -8.93
CA MET A 221 6.91 1.15 -9.77
C MET A 221 8.13 0.42 -9.18
N ASP A 222 8.97 -0.10 -10.08
CA ASP A 222 10.18 -0.88 -9.77
C ASP A 222 11.19 -0.15 -8.90
N SER A 223 11.40 1.14 -9.13
CA SER A 223 12.36 1.95 -8.35
C SER A 223 11.97 2.02 -6.88
N PHE A 224 10.68 2.03 -6.58
CA PHE A 224 10.17 2.07 -5.21
C PHE A 224 10.20 0.70 -4.55
N LEU A 225 10.04 -0.38 -5.32
CA LEU A 225 10.17 -1.73 -4.78
C LEU A 225 11.56 -1.97 -4.18
N VAL A 226 12.61 -1.43 -4.80
CA VAL A 226 14.00 -1.53 -4.28
C VAL A 226 14.20 -0.76 -2.99
N LEU A 227 13.56 0.39 -2.83
CA LEU A 227 13.68 1.25 -1.64
C LEU A 227 12.73 0.85 -0.50
N SER A 228 11.66 0.13 -0.84
CA SER A 228 10.58 -0.18 0.11
C SER A 228 11.00 -0.91 1.38
N PRO A 229 11.99 -1.83 1.40
CA PRO A 229 12.42 -2.47 2.63
C PRO A 229 12.91 -1.49 3.69
N HIS A 230 13.66 -0.46 3.26
CA HIS A 230 14.13 0.58 4.15
C HIS A 230 13.00 1.47 4.66
N LEU A 231 12.08 1.84 3.77
CA LEU A 231 10.95 2.70 4.10
C LEU A 231 9.95 2.00 5.02
N VAL A 232 9.65 0.73 4.78
CA VAL A 232 8.82 -0.11 5.65
C VAL A 232 9.42 -0.21 7.04
N LYS A 233 10.74 -0.47 7.13
CA LYS A 233 11.43 -0.48 8.42
C LYS A 233 11.36 0.88 9.11
N ASN A 234 11.62 1.96 8.40
CA ASN A 234 11.54 3.30 8.95
C ASN A 234 10.13 3.62 9.47
N LEU A 235 9.10 3.29 8.69
CA LEU A 235 7.71 3.48 9.09
C LEU A 235 7.35 2.68 10.36
N HIS A 236 7.81 1.42 10.44
CA HIS A 236 7.68 0.62 11.65
C HIS A 236 8.37 1.26 12.85
N ASP A 237 9.64 1.68 12.69
CA ASP A 237 10.44 2.23 13.77
C ASP A 237 9.85 3.54 14.32
N ILE A 238 9.33 4.43 13.45
CA ILE A 238 8.76 5.73 13.89
C ILE A 238 7.35 5.60 14.45
N THR A 239 6.55 4.65 13.98
CA THR A 239 5.16 4.47 14.43
C THR A 239 5.02 3.43 15.54
N ASN A 240 5.98 2.55 15.72
CA ASN A 240 5.92 1.36 16.57
C ASN A 240 4.69 0.49 16.26
N ARG A 241 4.29 0.42 14.99
CA ARG A 241 3.17 -0.38 14.51
C ARG A 241 3.64 -1.39 13.46
N ASP A 242 2.91 -2.50 13.36
CA ASP A 242 3.08 -3.42 12.23
C ASP A 242 2.82 -2.67 10.93
N VAL A 243 3.60 -3.00 9.89
CA VAL A 243 3.41 -2.44 8.55
C VAL A 243 2.88 -3.53 7.63
N ILE A 244 1.86 -3.20 6.85
CA ILE A 244 1.31 -4.03 5.77
C ILE A 244 1.48 -3.25 4.46
N ILE A 245 1.81 -3.93 3.38
CA ILE A 245 1.72 -3.32 2.05
C ILE A 245 0.25 -3.32 1.66
N THR A 246 -0.33 -2.12 1.54
CA THR A 246 -1.76 -1.95 1.28
C THR A 246 -2.08 -1.70 -0.19
N GLU A 247 -1.08 -1.32 -0.97
CA GLU A 247 -1.19 -1.19 -2.42
C GLU A 247 0.14 -1.56 -3.09
N LEU A 248 0.24 -2.79 -3.57
CA LEU A 248 1.32 -3.20 -4.47
C LEU A 248 0.78 -3.21 -5.90
N GLY A 249 1.32 -2.35 -6.76
CA GLY A 249 0.84 -2.26 -8.12
C GLY A 249 1.81 -1.64 -9.11
N MET A 250 1.63 -2.01 -10.37
CA MET A 250 2.36 -1.44 -11.50
C MET A 250 1.39 -1.19 -12.65
N SER A 251 1.21 0.09 -13.02
CA SER A 251 0.45 0.45 -14.22
C SER A 251 1.30 0.19 -15.47
N THR A 252 0.88 -0.76 -16.27
CA THR A 252 1.55 -1.09 -17.53
C THR A 252 0.68 -1.95 -18.42
N SER A 253 0.76 -1.71 -19.74
CA SER A 253 0.19 -2.60 -20.76
C SER A 253 1.05 -3.85 -21.01
N ASN A 254 2.25 -3.94 -20.44
CA ASN A 254 3.12 -5.10 -20.56
C ASN A 254 2.81 -6.13 -19.45
N ASP A 255 2.04 -7.16 -19.80
CA ASP A 255 1.60 -8.21 -18.89
C ASP A 255 2.74 -8.95 -18.18
N GLN A 256 3.86 -9.20 -18.88
CA GLN A 256 5.01 -9.86 -18.27
C GLN A 256 5.68 -8.97 -17.24
N ALA A 257 5.86 -7.68 -17.54
CA ALA A 257 6.46 -6.73 -16.60
C ALA A 257 5.61 -6.57 -15.35
N GLN A 258 4.27 -6.51 -15.49
CA GLN A 258 3.34 -6.44 -14.35
C GLN A 258 3.44 -7.73 -13.50
N SER A 259 3.39 -8.90 -14.15
CA SER A 259 3.50 -10.19 -13.47
C SER A 259 4.81 -10.30 -12.68
N ASP A 260 5.94 -10.01 -13.33
CA ASP A 260 7.27 -10.10 -12.71
C ASP A 260 7.39 -9.13 -11.51
N TYR A 261 6.83 -7.92 -11.64
CA TYR A 261 6.84 -6.94 -10.57
C TYR A 261 6.05 -7.42 -9.33
N LEU A 262 4.83 -7.90 -9.54
CA LEU A 262 3.98 -8.37 -8.44
C LEU A 262 4.60 -9.58 -7.72
N ILE A 263 5.12 -10.55 -8.47
CA ILE A 263 5.77 -11.74 -7.88
C ILE A 263 7.04 -11.37 -7.10
N ARG A 264 7.85 -10.42 -7.61
CA ARG A 264 9.02 -9.92 -6.87
C ARG A 264 8.60 -9.22 -5.57
N GLY A 265 7.55 -8.38 -5.61
CA GLY A 265 7.01 -7.70 -4.43
C GLY A 265 6.50 -8.68 -3.38
N LEU A 266 5.66 -9.65 -3.77
CA LEU A 266 5.14 -10.67 -2.87
C LEU A 266 6.25 -11.48 -2.21
N ASN A 267 7.26 -11.92 -2.97
CA ASN A 267 8.43 -12.62 -2.44
C ASN A 267 9.21 -11.73 -1.46
N LEU A 268 9.44 -10.47 -1.81
CA LEU A 268 10.18 -9.53 -0.98
C LEU A 268 9.50 -9.36 0.38
N TYR A 269 8.21 -9.03 0.41
CA TYR A 269 7.50 -8.71 1.65
C TYR A 269 7.22 -9.95 2.50
N LYS A 270 6.96 -11.11 1.90
CA LYS A 270 6.92 -12.38 2.63
C LYS A 270 8.27 -12.68 3.30
N ASN A 271 9.38 -12.52 2.57
CA ASN A 271 10.72 -12.78 3.10
C ASN A 271 11.13 -11.74 4.18
N MET A 272 10.59 -10.54 4.15
CA MET A 272 10.74 -9.55 5.22
C MET A 272 9.96 -9.92 6.48
N GLY A 273 9.04 -10.88 6.40
CA GLY A 273 8.20 -11.31 7.52
C GLY A 273 7.02 -10.38 7.77
N LEU A 274 6.57 -9.63 6.77
CA LEU A 274 5.34 -8.85 6.89
C LEU A 274 4.13 -9.78 7.03
N LYS A 275 3.06 -9.29 7.65
CA LYS A 275 1.82 -10.05 7.85
C LYS A 275 0.94 -10.11 6.61
N GLY A 276 1.17 -9.24 5.64
CA GLY A 276 0.37 -9.22 4.40
C GLY A 276 0.88 -8.25 3.36
N CYS A 277 0.38 -8.49 2.14
CA CYS A 277 0.58 -7.62 0.98
C CYS A 277 -0.71 -7.65 0.16
N TRP A 278 -1.28 -6.47 -0.07
CA TRP A 278 -2.51 -6.32 -0.83
C TRP A 278 -2.20 -5.69 -2.19
N LEU A 279 -2.80 -6.23 -3.23
CA LEU A 279 -2.62 -5.73 -4.59
C LEU A 279 -3.57 -4.56 -4.85
N VAL A 280 -3.13 -3.62 -5.69
CA VAL A 280 -3.84 -2.36 -5.90
C VAL A 280 -5.22 -2.54 -6.50
N TYR A 281 -5.37 -3.30 -7.60
CA TYR A 281 -6.66 -3.53 -8.23
C TYR A 281 -6.81 -4.95 -8.79
N TRP A 282 -8.01 -5.54 -8.58
CA TRP A 282 -8.45 -6.73 -9.29
C TRP A 282 -8.90 -6.38 -10.71
N ASN A 283 -9.84 -5.45 -10.80
CA ASN A 283 -10.37 -4.92 -12.05
C ASN A 283 -10.25 -3.40 -12.03
N SER A 284 -9.72 -2.80 -13.07
CA SER A 284 -9.72 -1.37 -13.29
C SER A 284 -9.83 -1.11 -14.78
N GLU A 285 -10.85 -0.34 -15.19
CA GLU A 285 -11.04 0.07 -16.58
C GLU A 285 -10.36 1.42 -16.86
N PHE A 286 -9.90 2.12 -15.80
CA PHE A 286 -9.37 3.49 -15.90
C PHE A 286 -7.86 3.55 -16.01
N ASP A 287 -7.18 2.46 -15.67
CA ASP A 287 -5.72 2.38 -15.69
C ASP A 287 -5.26 0.93 -15.90
N ASP A 288 -3.97 0.76 -16.21
CA ASP A 288 -3.38 -0.54 -16.48
C ASP A 288 -2.91 -1.28 -15.19
N TYR A 289 -3.44 -0.94 -14.01
CA TYR A 289 -3.12 -1.64 -12.77
C TYR A 289 -3.87 -2.95 -12.59
N GLY A 290 -5.08 -3.07 -13.14
CA GLY A 290 -5.93 -4.26 -13.00
C GLY A 290 -5.23 -5.54 -13.48
N ILE A 291 -5.43 -6.64 -12.76
CA ILE A 291 -4.80 -7.94 -13.09
C ILE A 291 -5.78 -8.96 -13.66
N ARG A 292 -7.10 -8.75 -13.52
CA ARG A 292 -8.16 -9.67 -13.96
C ARG A 292 -7.97 -10.10 -15.41
N GLY A 293 -7.83 -11.42 -15.62
CA GLY A 293 -7.66 -12.00 -16.94
C GLY A 293 -6.33 -11.73 -17.63
N ARG A 294 -5.37 -11.12 -16.96
CA ARG A 294 -4.01 -10.88 -17.45
C ARG A 294 -3.05 -11.99 -16.97
N LEU A 295 -1.83 -12.01 -17.50
CA LEU A 295 -0.79 -12.94 -17.06
C LEU A 295 -0.52 -12.83 -15.55
N ALA A 296 -0.60 -11.61 -15.01
CA ALA A 296 -0.41 -11.33 -13.59
C ALA A 296 -1.43 -12.05 -12.69
N ASP A 297 -2.69 -12.19 -13.11
CA ASP A 297 -3.71 -12.96 -12.40
C ASP A 297 -3.26 -14.42 -12.21
N THR A 298 -2.87 -15.10 -13.29
CA THR A 298 -2.40 -16.49 -13.22
C THR A 298 -1.16 -16.62 -12.34
N ALA A 299 -0.17 -15.75 -12.53
CA ALA A 299 1.08 -15.80 -11.76
C ALA A 299 0.87 -15.57 -10.26
N VAL A 300 0.00 -14.62 -9.89
CA VAL A 300 -0.33 -14.34 -8.48
C VAL A 300 -1.05 -15.53 -7.84
N ARG A 301 -2.02 -16.15 -8.52
CA ARG A 301 -2.72 -17.34 -8.02
C ARG A 301 -1.77 -18.52 -7.80
N GLU A 302 -0.88 -18.78 -8.76
CA GLU A 302 0.14 -19.83 -8.62
C GLU A 302 1.09 -19.52 -7.45
N TRP A 303 1.47 -18.25 -7.29
CA TRP A 303 2.30 -17.83 -6.17
C TRP A 303 1.57 -18.06 -4.84
N ILE A 304 0.30 -17.65 -4.72
CA ILE A 304 -0.51 -17.85 -3.50
C ILE A 304 -0.61 -19.35 -3.19
N ALA A 305 -0.95 -20.18 -4.15
CA ALA A 305 -1.09 -21.64 -3.96
C ALA A 305 0.19 -22.29 -3.42
N ASN A 306 1.36 -21.75 -3.78
CA ASN A 306 2.67 -22.28 -3.37
C ASN A 306 3.24 -21.62 -2.10
N ASN A 307 2.69 -20.48 -1.64
CA ASN A 307 3.37 -19.63 -0.65
C ASN A 307 2.48 -19.10 0.47
N ALA A 308 1.18 -18.93 0.26
CA ALA A 308 0.25 -18.50 1.30
C ALA A 308 -0.30 -19.73 2.03
N VAL A 309 -0.20 -19.73 3.34
CA VAL A 309 -0.74 -20.82 4.22
C VAL A 309 -1.78 -20.22 5.13
#